data_02f3460dafb907a7d8cb951b124aebad
#
_entry.id   02f3460dafb907a7d8cb951b124aebad
#
_cell.length_a   1.000
_cell.length_b   1.000
_cell.length_c   1.000
_cell.angle_alpha   90.00
_cell.angle_beta   90.00
_cell.angle_gamma   90.00
#
_symmetry.space_group_name_H-M   'P 1'
#
loop_
_entity.id
_entity.type
_entity.pdbx_description
1 polymer ?
#
loop_
_entity_poly.entity_id
_entity_poly.type
_entity_poly.pdbx_seq_one_letter_code
_entity_poly.pdbx_strand_id
1 'polypeptide(L)'
;MILRLRLSRLYILLLIFLSASIYSNSQLEVGDWDIDDDGRADALTDGLFFLRYSFGLRGDALISGLISSGSEYTTATDIERELALVYDASGDIDGDGNVDALTDGLLLLRYLFGLSGDTLTVGVVASNATRTTASELEGFISNLMPSAPLHYFDW
;
A
#
# COMPACT_ATOMS: atom_id res chain seq x y z
N MET A 1 52.42 24.97 -0.47
CA MET A 1 51.76 24.14 0.58
C MET A 1 50.28 24.45 0.74
N ILE A 2 49.77 25.58 0.33
CA ILE A 2 48.37 26.04 0.50
C ILE A 2 47.41 25.41 -0.53
N LEU A 3 47.89 25.04 -1.73
CA LEU A 3 47.03 24.48 -2.81
C LEU A 3 46.55 23.05 -2.51
N ARG A 4 47.35 22.24 -1.80
CA ARG A 4 46.95 20.86 -1.43
C ARG A 4 45.85 20.80 -0.36
N LEU A 5 45.74 21.78 0.51
CA LEU A 5 44.69 21.84 1.52
C LEU A 5 43.29 22.20 0.94
N ARG A 6 43.27 22.96 -0.16
CA ARG A 6 41.99 23.34 -0.80
C ARG A 6 41.35 22.22 -1.59
N LEU A 7 42.15 21.36 -2.22
CA LEU A 7 41.70 20.19 -2.94
C LEU A 7 41.10 19.11 -2.01
N SER A 8 41.72 18.91 -0.81
CA SER A 8 41.18 17.94 0.15
C SER A 8 39.81 18.34 0.74
N ARG A 9 39.59 19.65 0.96
CA ARG A 9 38.28 20.16 1.44
C ARG A 9 37.17 20.03 0.37
N LEU A 10 37.51 20.21 -0.91
CA LEU A 10 36.59 20.04 -2.01
C LEU A 10 36.20 18.56 -2.18
N TYR A 11 37.13 17.63 -2.02
CA TYR A 11 36.93 16.19 -2.05
C TYR A 11 36.03 15.71 -0.91
N ILE A 12 36.24 16.24 0.30
CA ILE A 12 35.42 15.90 1.48
C ILE A 12 33.98 16.39 1.30
N LEU A 13 33.79 17.61 0.77
CA LEU A 13 32.45 18.13 0.47
C LEU A 13 31.75 17.33 -0.64
N LEU A 14 32.48 16.91 -1.66
CA LEU A 14 31.94 16.06 -2.73
C LEU A 14 31.54 14.68 -2.22
N LEU A 15 32.31 14.08 -1.31
CA LEU A 15 31.99 12.81 -0.68
C LEU A 15 30.78 12.91 0.26
N ILE A 16 30.61 14.03 0.96
CA ILE A 16 29.45 14.28 1.82
C ILE A 16 28.18 14.48 0.96
N PHE A 17 28.28 15.17 -0.17
CA PHE A 17 27.16 15.31 -1.11
C PHE A 17 26.79 14.00 -1.78
N LEU A 18 27.76 13.16 -2.13
CA LEU A 18 27.52 11.84 -2.73
C LEU A 18 26.89 10.86 -1.71
N SER A 19 27.29 10.93 -0.45
CA SER A 19 26.69 10.11 0.62
C SER A 19 25.27 10.57 0.98
N ALA A 20 24.97 11.86 0.91
CA ALA A 20 23.62 12.37 1.13
C ALA A 20 22.61 11.91 0.06
N SER A 21 23.07 11.75 -1.20
CA SER A 21 22.22 11.23 -2.29
C SER A 21 21.90 9.75 -2.16
N ILE A 22 22.68 8.96 -1.44
CA ILE A 22 22.44 7.54 -1.20
C ILE A 22 21.49 7.33 -0.02
N TYR A 23 21.40 8.27 0.91
CA TYR A 23 20.51 8.18 2.08
C TYR A 23 19.06 8.58 1.81
N SER A 24 18.76 9.15 0.63
CA SER A 24 17.42 9.62 0.31
C SER A 24 16.46 8.54 -0.21
N ASN A 25 16.87 7.27 -0.33
CA ASN A 25 16.06 6.24 -0.98
C ASN A 25 15.80 4.99 -0.13
N SER A 26 15.92 5.07 1.18
CA SER A 26 15.38 4.04 2.08
C SER A 26 14.16 4.60 2.83
N GLN A 27 13.22 5.15 2.11
CA GLN A 27 11.83 5.13 2.54
C GLN A 27 11.47 3.64 2.51
N LEU A 28 11.16 3.06 3.65
CA LEU A 28 10.39 1.81 3.68
C LEU A 28 9.16 2.12 2.83
N GLU A 29 9.09 1.54 1.64
CA GLU A 29 7.89 1.61 0.85
C GLU A 29 6.81 0.87 1.65
N VAL A 30 5.99 1.62 2.34
CA VAL A 30 4.75 1.10 2.89
C VAL A 30 3.88 0.90 1.67
N GLY A 31 3.54 -0.34 1.34
CA GLY A 31 2.64 -0.63 0.24
C GLY A 31 1.35 0.17 0.39
N ASP A 32 0.76 0.56 -0.69
CA ASP A 32 -0.58 1.16 -0.72
C ASP A 32 -1.63 0.13 -1.19
N TRP A 33 -2.89 0.57 -1.38
CA TRP A 33 -3.96 -0.32 -1.81
C TRP A 33 -3.97 -0.61 -3.32
N ASP A 34 -3.03 -0.06 -4.09
CA ASP A 34 -2.80 -0.39 -5.50
C ASP A 34 -1.83 -1.58 -5.58
N ILE A 35 -2.37 -2.78 -5.43
CA ILE A 35 -1.59 -4.01 -5.28
C ILE A 35 -0.95 -4.46 -6.59
N ASP A 36 -1.58 -4.16 -7.73
CA ASP A 36 -1.07 -4.55 -9.05
C ASP A 36 -0.33 -3.43 -9.78
N ASP A 37 -0.18 -2.25 -9.11
CA ASP A 37 0.55 -1.07 -9.58
C ASP A 37 0.04 -0.58 -10.96
N ASP A 38 -1.29 -0.55 -11.12
CA ASP A 38 -1.94 0.01 -12.33
C ASP A 38 -2.24 1.52 -12.20
N GLY A 39 -1.93 2.11 -11.05
CA GLY A 39 -2.13 3.50 -10.68
C GLY A 39 -3.47 3.78 -10.00
N ARG A 40 -4.21 2.76 -9.61
CA ARG A 40 -5.51 2.87 -8.93
C ARG A 40 -5.69 1.72 -7.94
N ALA A 41 -6.39 2.01 -6.86
CA ALA A 41 -6.89 0.97 -5.97
C ALA A 41 -8.37 0.73 -6.28
N ASP A 42 -8.72 -0.41 -6.83
CA ASP A 42 -10.10 -0.73 -7.17
C ASP A 42 -10.62 -2.05 -6.55
N ALA A 43 -11.94 -2.18 -6.44
CA ALA A 43 -12.55 -3.27 -5.71
C ALA A 43 -12.39 -4.64 -6.39
N LEU A 44 -12.35 -4.68 -7.73
CA LEU A 44 -12.40 -5.92 -8.50
C LEU A 44 -11.01 -6.51 -8.81
N THR A 45 -9.96 -5.77 -8.52
CA THR A 45 -8.57 -6.22 -8.55
C THR A 45 -7.99 -6.19 -7.13
N ASP A 46 -7.59 -5.05 -6.62
CA ASP A 46 -6.87 -4.89 -5.35
C ASP A 46 -7.67 -5.36 -4.14
N GLY A 47 -8.94 -4.96 -4.06
CA GLY A 47 -9.83 -5.43 -3.01
C GLY A 47 -10.00 -6.95 -3.01
N LEU A 48 -10.08 -7.58 -4.20
CA LEU A 48 -10.15 -9.04 -4.30
C LEU A 48 -8.79 -9.71 -4.07
N PHE A 49 -7.67 -9.11 -4.44
CA PHE A 49 -6.34 -9.62 -4.07
C PHE A 49 -6.18 -9.66 -2.55
N PHE A 50 -6.47 -8.56 -1.86
CA PHE A 50 -6.39 -8.51 -0.41
C PHE A 50 -7.34 -9.51 0.27
N LEU A 51 -8.59 -9.60 -0.18
CA LEU A 51 -9.58 -10.54 0.35
C LEU A 51 -9.13 -12.00 0.16
N ARG A 52 -8.68 -12.38 -1.04
CA ARG A 52 -8.18 -13.74 -1.32
C ARG A 52 -6.95 -14.07 -0.48
N TYR A 53 -6.02 -13.14 -0.38
CA TYR A 53 -4.81 -13.30 0.42
C TYR A 53 -5.14 -13.50 1.91
N SER A 54 -6.10 -12.74 2.44
CA SER A 54 -6.59 -12.88 3.82
C SER A 54 -7.30 -14.23 4.06
N PHE A 55 -7.93 -14.82 3.03
CA PHE A 55 -8.42 -16.20 3.07
C PHE A 55 -7.31 -17.26 2.94
N GLY A 56 -6.05 -16.85 2.81
CA GLY A 56 -4.91 -17.76 2.67
C GLY A 56 -4.66 -18.27 1.25
N LEU A 57 -5.32 -17.73 0.21
CA LEU A 57 -5.03 -18.09 -1.18
C LEU A 57 -3.65 -17.56 -1.59
N ARG A 58 -2.92 -18.37 -2.37
CA ARG A 58 -1.58 -18.08 -2.86
C ARG A 58 -1.41 -18.63 -4.28
N GLY A 59 -0.34 -18.21 -4.96
CA GLY A 59 -0.05 -18.67 -6.32
C GLY A 59 -1.15 -18.34 -7.30
N ASP A 60 -1.40 -19.24 -8.26
CA ASP A 60 -2.41 -19.06 -9.29
C ASP A 60 -3.81 -18.85 -8.73
N ALA A 61 -4.14 -19.44 -7.57
CA ALA A 61 -5.44 -19.26 -6.94
C ALA A 61 -5.67 -17.83 -6.44
N LEU A 62 -4.60 -17.11 -6.09
CA LEU A 62 -4.66 -15.71 -5.69
C LEU A 62 -4.97 -14.81 -6.88
N ILE A 63 -4.27 -14.99 -8.00
CA ILE A 63 -4.28 -14.03 -9.12
C ILE A 63 -5.26 -14.39 -10.26
N SER A 64 -5.76 -15.61 -10.30
CA SER A 64 -6.60 -16.08 -11.42
C SER A 64 -7.80 -15.17 -11.69
N GLY A 65 -7.86 -14.61 -12.90
CA GLY A 65 -8.96 -13.75 -13.37
C GLY A 65 -8.96 -12.33 -12.80
N LEU A 66 -7.89 -11.91 -12.10
CA LEU A 66 -7.78 -10.57 -11.56
C LEU A 66 -6.76 -9.67 -12.29
N ILE A 67 -5.73 -10.25 -12.92
CA ILE A 67 -4.73 -9.48 -13.65
C ILE A 67 -5.38 -8.74 -14.82
N SER A 68 -5.23 -7.43 -14.83
CA SER A 68 -5.73 -6.54 -15.89
C SER A 68 -4.64 -6.23 -16.92
N SER A 69 -5.01 -5.59 -18.02
CA SER A 69 -4.04 -5.15 -19.03
C SER A 69 -3.25 -3.91 -18.59
N GLY A 70 -3.65 -3.26 -17.49
CA GLY A 70 -2.99 -2.11 -16.90
C GLY A 70 -1.98 -2.49 -15.81
N SER A 71 -2.08 -3.73 -15.27
CA SER A 71 -1.25 -4.17 -14.16
C SER A 71 0.24 -4.19 -14.51
N GLU A 72 1.07 -3.55 -13.70
CA GLU A 72 2.54 -3.66 -13.76
C GLU A 72 2.97 -5.01 -13.15
N TYR A 73 2.39 -5.39 -12.00
CA TYR A 73 2.63 -6.68 -11.37
C TYR A 73 1.63 -7.71 -11.88
N THR A 74 2.15 -8.71 -12.60
CA THR A 74 1.33 -9.73 -13.27
C THR A 74 1.59 -11.15 -12.79
N THR A 75 2.59 -11.35 -11.92
CA THR A 75 2.92 -12.68 -11.37
C THR A 75 2.42 -12.82 -9.93
N ALA A 76 2.08 -14.05 -9.54
CA ALA A 76 1.69 -14.32 -8.15
C ALA A 76 2.77 -13.89 -7.14
N THR A 77 4.06 -14.03 -7.51
CA THR A 77 5.18 -13.64 -6.65
C THR A 77 5.21 -12.13 -6.41
N ASP A 78 4.96 -11.31 -7.43
CA ASP A 78 4.95 -9.86 -7.28
C ASP A 78 3.75 -9.43 -6.44
N ILE A 79 2.55 -9.92 -6.75
CA ILE A 79 1.32 -9.62 -6.01
C ILE A 79 1.43 -10.07 -4.53
N GLU A 80 1.98 -11.26 -4.26
CA GLU A 80 2.19 -11.73 -2.88
C GLU A 80 3.19 -10.86 -2.11
N ARG A 81 4.21 -10.33 -2.78
CA ARG A 81 5.18 -9.42 -2.16
C ARG A 81 4.51 -8.12 -1.75
N GLU A 82 3.74 -7.49 -2.63
CA GLU A 82 3.02 -6.25 -2.32
C GLU A 82 1.96 -6.47 -1.22
N LEU A 83 1.19 -7.55 -1.33
CA LEU A 83 0.22 -7.92 -0.30
C LEU A 83 0.88 -8.14 1.07
N ALA A 84 2.05 -8.77 1.14
CA ALA A 84 2.75 -8.97 2.41
C ALA A 84 3.14 -7.64 3.06
N LEU A 85 3.58 -6.64 2.28
CA LEU A 85 3.92 -5.31 2.79
C LEU A 85 2.70 -4.61 3.39
N VAL A 86 1.57 -4.60 2.65
CA VAL A 86 0.33 -3.99 3.11
C VAL A 86 -0.27 -4.74 4.29
N TYR A 87 -0.28 -6.07 4.23
CA TYR A 87 -0.85 -6.96 5.25
C TYR A 87 -0.19 -6.74 6.62
N ASP A 88 1.15 -6.72 6.64
CA ASP A 88 1.93 -6.55 7.87
C ASP A 88 1.86 -5.12 8.42
N ALA A 89 1.77 -4.12 7.54
CA ALA A 89 1.79 -2.72 7.95
C ALA A 89 0.40 -2.17 8.29
N SER A 90 -0.64 -2.59 7.58
CA SER A 90 -1.95 -1.91 7.58
C SER A 90 -3.14 -2.85 7.34
N GLY A 91 -2.94 -4.14 7.30
CA GLY A 91 -3.99 -5.12 7.03
C GLY A 91 -5.07 -5.18 8.10
N ASP A 92 -4.73 -4.91 9.37
CA ASP A 92 -5.66 -4.82 10.49
C ASP A 92 -6.42 -3.48 10.44
N ILE A 93 -7.46 -3.44 9.62
CA ILE A 93 -8.22 -2.21 9.32
C ILE A 93 -9.08 -1.78 10.51
N ASP A 94 -9.71 -2.71 11.22
CA ASP A 94 -10.56 -2.37 12.36
C ASP A 94 -9.82 -2.29 13.70
N GLY A 95 -8.54 -2.73 13.72
CA GLY A 95 -7.66 -2.60 14.88
C GLY A 95 -7.97 -3.60 15.99
N ASP A 96 -8.42 -4.80 15.65
CA ASP A 96 -8.71 -5.86 16.62
C ASP A 96 -7.48 -6.71 16.97
N GLY A 97 -6.36 -6.49 16.26
CA GLY A 97 -5.09 -7.19 16.41
C GLY A 97 -4.91 -8.39 15.49
N ASN A 98 -5.86 -8.63 14.57
CA ASN A 98 -5.77 -9.68 13.55
C ASN A 98 -6.04 -9.08 12.17
N VAL A 99 -5.65 -9.79 11.13
CA VAL A 99 -6.06 -9.46 9.75
C VAL A 99 -6.96 -10.58 9.25
N ASP A 100 -8.25 -10.29 9.16
CA ASP A 100 -9.28 -11.27 8.82
C ASP A 100 -10.00 -10.95 7.51
N ALA A 101 -10.26 -11.97 6.70
CA ALA A 101 -10.98 -11.81 5.44
C ALA A 101 -12.40 -11.29 5.62
N LEU A 102 -13.10 -11.69 6.70
CA LEU A 102 -14.51 -11.36 6.94
C LEU A 102 -14.73 -10.05 7.71
N THR A 103 -13.65 -9.46 8.23
CA THR A 103 -13.63 -8.11 8.80
C THR A 103 -12.87 -7.18 7.87
N ASP A 104 -11.55 -7.17 7.91
CA ASP A 104 -10.68 -6.25 7.18
C ASP A 104 -10.80 -6.40 5.66
N GLY A 105 -10.81 -7.64 5.16
CA GLY A 105 -10.99 -7.90 3.73
C GLY A 105 -12.32 -7.36 3.20
N LEU A 106 -13.40 -7.51 3.95
CA LEU A 106 -14.71 -6.96 3.58
C LEU A 106 -14.78 -5.44 3.78
N LEU A 107 -14.13 -4.88 4.78
CA LEU A 107 -14.04 -3.43 4.99
C LEU A 107 -13.36 -2.76 3.81
N LEU A 108 -12.18 -3.25 3.42
CA LEU A 108 -11.48 -2.73 2.24
C LEU A 108 -12.33 -2.85 0.97
N LEU A 109 -12.85 -4.04 0.71
CA LEU A 109 -13.65 -4.30 -0.49
C LEU A 109 -14.86 -3.37 -0.58
N ARG A 110 -15.60 -3.19 0.53
CA ARG A 110 -16.74 -2.26 0.59
C ARG A 110 -16.34 -0.83 0.35
N TYR A 111 -15.24 -0.38 0.98
CA TYR A 111 -14.72 0.96 0.79
C TYR A 111 -14.37 1.21 -0.68
N LEU A 112 -13.66 0.31 -1.32
CA LEU A 112 -13.29 0.41 -2.73
C LEU A 112 -14.49 0.36 -3.68
N PHE A 113 -15.60 -0.28 -3.28
CA PHE A 113 -16.90 -0.16 -3.96
C PHE A 113 -17.63 1.17 -3.69
N GLY A 114 -17.05 2.07 -2.90
CA GLY A 114 -17.64 3.37 -2.56
C GLY A 114 -18.72 3.31 -1.47
N LEU A 115 -18.81 2.22 -0.69
CA LEU A 115 -19.69 2.16 0.46
C LEU A 115 -19.11 3.01 1.60
N SER A 116 -19.99 3.69 2.34
CA SER A 116 -19.65 4.59 3.44
C SER A 116 -20.68 4.51 4.57
N GLY A 117 -20.37 5.10 5.70
CA GLY A 117 -21.26 5.11 6.86
C GLY A 117 -21.63 3.69 7.30
N ASP A 118 -22.90 3.48 7.67
CA ASP A 118 -23.38 2.19 8.16
C ASP A 118 -23.25 1.06 7.12
N THR A 119 -23.31 1.39 5.82
CA THR A 119 -23.16 0.38 4.76
C THR A 119 -21.72 -0.16 4.65
N LEU A 120 -20.74 0.61 5.09
CA LEU A 120 -19.36 0.15 5.22
C LEU A 120 -19.20 -0.82 6.40
N THR A 121 -19.78 -0.50 7.56
CA THR A 121 -19.41 -1.09 8.85
C THR A 121 -20.30 -2.25 9.30
N VAL A 122 -21.59 -2.25 8.92
CA VAL A 122 -22.56 -3.18 9.51
C VAL A 122 -22.18 -4.64 9.28
N GLY A 123 -22.00 -5.37 10.38
CA GLY A 123 -21.76 -6.82 10.38
C GLY A 123 -20.35 -7.26 9.96
N VAL A 124 -19.39 -6.31 9.81
CA VAL A 124 -18.00 -6.62 9.40
C VAL A 124 -16.93 -6.02 10.33
N VAL A 125 -17.32 -5.33 11.38
CA VAL A 125 -16.39 -4.83 12.39
C VAL A 125 -16.34 -5.83 13.55
N ALA A 126 -15.14 -6.22 13.97
CA ALA A 126 -14.96 -7.16 15.08
C ALA A 126 -15.45 -6.57 16.39
N SER A 127 -15.92 -7.42 17.30
CA SER A 127 -16.47 -6.98 18.59
C SER A 127 -15.43 -6.36 19.53
N ASN A 128 -14.16 -6.66 19.32
CA ASN A 128 -13.00 -6.13 20.04
C ASN A 128 -12.20 -5.10 19.25
N ALA A 129 -12.74 -4.63 18.14
CA ALA A 129 -12.12 -3.62 17.29
C ALA A 129 -11.88 -2.30 18.06
N THR A 130 -10.78 -1.62 17.74
CA THR A 130 -10.44 -0.30 18.27
C THR A 130 -10.92 0.83 17.34
N ARG A 131 -11.09 0.56 16.05
CA ARG A 131 -11.72 1.44 15.05
C ARG A 131 -13.11 0.89 14.74
N THR A 132 -14.14 1.56 15.24
CA THR A 132 -15.51 1.05 15.18
C THR A 132 -16.48 1.92 14.38
N THR A 133 -16.11 3.16 14.13
CA THR A 133 -16.94 4.10 13.36
C THR A 133 -16.52 4.14 11.90
N ALA A 134 -17.50 4.39 11.02
CA ALA A 134 -17.21 4.55 9.59
C ALA A 134 -16.12 5.59 9.32
N SER A 135 -16.17 6.72 10.01
CA SER A 135 -15.19 7.81 9.83
C SER A 135 -13.76 7.39 10.21
N GLU A 136 -13.57 6.58 11.27
CA GLU A 136 -12.25 6.05 11.64
C GLU A 136 -11.73 5.07 10.61
N LEU A 137 -12.59 4.18 10.12
CA LEU A 137 -12.25 3.16 9.12
C LEU A 137 -11.98 3.78 7.74
N GLU A 138 -12.83 4.69 7.29
CA GLU A 138 -12.63 5.45 6.05
C GLU A 138 -11.33 6.26 6.10
N GLY A 139 -11.06 6.94 7.22
CA GLY A 139 -9.82 7.67 7.44
C GLY A 139 -8.59 6.76 7.41
N PHE A 140 -8.66 5.57 8.02
CA PHE A 140 -7.57 4.62 8.01
C PHE A 140 -7.28 4.09 6.60
N ILE A 141 -8.30 3.64 5.87
CA ILE A 141 -8.14 3.11 4.51
C ILE A 141 -7.66 4.20 3.56
N SER A 142 -8.23 5.41 3.65
CA SER A 142 -7.89 6.52 2.74
C SER A 142 -6.43 6.97 2.83
N ASN A 143 -5.76 6.76 3.97
CA ASN A 143 -4.35 7.13 4.15
C ASN A 143 -3.38 6.30 3.28
N LEU A 144 -3.83 5.15 2.79
CA LEU A 144 -3.05 4.24 1.93
C LEU A 144 -3.60 4.14 0.51
N MET A 145 -4.50 5.04 0.13
CA MET A 145 -4.90 5.14 -1.28
C MET A 145 -3.73 5.67 -2.11
N PRO A 146 -3.50 5.13 -3.32
CA PRO A 146 -2.44 5.60 -4.17
C PRO A 146 -2.56 7.11 -4.40
N SER A 147 -1.43 7.79 -4.39
CA SER A 147 -1.40 9.22 -4.72
C SER A 147 -1.82 9.37 -6.18
N ALA A 148 -2.80 10.23 -6.46
CA ALA A 148 -3.15 10.53 -7.84
C ALA A 148 -1.88 10.90 -8.60
N PRO A 149 -1.61 10.29 -9.76
CA PRO A 149 -0.43 10.61 -10.53
C PRO A 149 -0.39 12.11 -10.76
N LEU A 150 0.73 12.75 -10.44
CA LEU A 150 0.94 14.16 -10.72
C LEU A 150 0.89 14.30 -12.26
N HIS A 151 -0.27 14.62 -12.80
CA HIS A 151 -0.35 15.06 -14.18
C HIS A 151 0.48 16.34 -14.27
N TYR A 152 1.70 16.20 -14.79
CA TYR A 152 2.42 17.33 -15.32
C TYR A 152 1.48 17.95 -16.36
N PHE A 153 0.97 19.13 -16.07
CA PHE A 153 0.24 19.92 -17.05
C PHE A 153 1.23 20.28 -18.14
N ASP A 154 1.22 19.53 -19.23
CA ASP A 154 1.83 19.94 -20.49
C ASP A 154 1.02 21.13 -21.02
N TRP A 155 1.65 22.30 -20.98
CA TRP A 155 1.15 23.55 -21.56
C TRP A 155 1.34 23.55 -23.08
#